data_6f3e5e00d68519add76d089009c37106
#
_entry.id   6f3e5e00d68519add76d089009c37106
#
_cell.length_a   1.000
_cell.length_b   1.000
_cell.length_c   1.000
_cell.angle_alpha   90.00
_cell.angle_beta   90.00
_cell.angle_gamma   90.00
#
_symmetry.space_group_name_H-M   'P 1'
#
loop_
_entity.id
_entity.type
_entity.pdbx_description
1 polymer ?
#
loop_
_entity_poly.entity_id
_entity_poly.type
_entity_poly.pdbx_seq_one_letter_code
_entity_poly.pdbx_strand_id
1 'polypeptide(L)'
;TWAWMAWKYGADGYFDWASNFWGDSPYTDPTSFGTDNANMYLFYPGRQLDRIGLEPIKGPVASFRMKMVRRGIQDYEYFLLARKLDLDPDRIVDSIVQSGLGNSGSYGIDPDAWSRDPEAWYRARDTLGELIDKRLN
;
A
#
# COMPACT_ATOMS: atom_id res chain seq x y z
N THR A 1 1.73 3.43 -0.75
CA THR A 1 3.16 3.77 -0.61
C THR A 1 4.04 2.77 -1.35
N TRP A 2 3.90 1.45 -1.13
CA TRP A 2 4.79 0.40 -1.67
C TRP A 2 5.03 0.48 -3.17
N ALA A 3 3.98 0.55 -3.98
CA ALA A 3 4.10 0.58 -5.43
C ALA A 3 4.80 1.86 -5.93
N TRP A 4 4.57 2.99 -5.26
CA TRP A 4 5.22 4.25 -5.56
C TRP A 4 6.71 4.22 -5.22
N MET A 5 7.07 3.58 -4.10
CA MET A 5 8.47 3.33 -3.74
C MET A 5 9.12 2.35 -4.71
N ALA A 6 8.46 1.24 -5.04
CA ALA A 6 8.95 0.29 -6.03
C ALA A 6 9.24 0.97 -7.36
N TRP A 7 8.33 1.83 -7.82
CA TRP A 7 8.55 2.63 -9.03
C TRP A 7 9.76 3.54 -8.91
N LYS A 8 9.82 4.35 -7.86
CA LYS A 8 10.91 5.32 -7.64
C LYS A 8 12.30 4.68 -7.63
N TYR A 9 12.42 3.50 -7.05
CA TYR A 9 13.70 2.80 -6.89
C TYR A 9 13.93 1.70 -7.93
N GLY A 10 13.06 1.56 -8.92
CA GLY A 10 13.19 0.55 -9.96
C GLY A 10 13.12 -0.88 -9.43
N ALA A 11 12.34 -1.11 -8.37
CA ALA A 11 12.16 -2.44 -7.83
C ALA A 11 11.13 -3.23 -8.65
N ASP A 12 11.51 -4.46 -9.05
CA ASP A 12 10.67 -5.34 -9.87
C ASP A 12 9.57 -6.04 -9.08
N GLY A 13 9.58 -5.93 -7.77
CA GLY A 13 8.61 -6.60 -6.93
C GLY A 13 8.65 -6.17 -5.47
N TYR A 14 7.65 -6.64 -4.74
CA TYR A 14 7.50 -6.46 -3.32
C TYR A 14 7.27 -7.81 -2.66
N PHE A 15 7.99 -8.05 -1.60
CA PHE A 15 7.84 -9.24 -0.77
C PHE A 15 7.42 -8.84 0.64
N ASP A 16 6.34 -9.45 1.12
CA ASP A 16 5.94 -9.42 2.53
C ASP A 16 5.98 -10.84 3.07
N TRP A 17 6.61 -11.04 4.21
CA TRP A 17 6.92 -12.39 4.67
C TRP A 17 5.67 -13.18 5.10
N ALA A 18 4.58 -12.51 5.47
CA ALA A 18 3.33 -13.18 5.81
C ALA A 18 2.10 -12.32 5.51
N SER A 19 1.06 -12.94 4.97
CA SER A 19 -0.22 -12.29 4.67
C SER A 19 -1.30 -12.56 5.71
N ASN A 20 -1.12 -13.58 6.55
CA ASN A 20 -2.12 -14.10 7.47
C ASN A 20 -1.53 -14.59 8.79
N PHE A 21 -0.47 -13.94 9.25
CA PHE A 21 0.21 -14.30 10.47
C PHE A 21 -0.32 -13.45 11.63
N TRP A 22 -1.18 -14.03 12.44
CA TRP A 22 -1.85 -13.37 13.56
C TRP A 22 -1.80 -14.23 14.82
N GLY A 23 -2.04 -13.59 15.97
CA GLY A 23 -2.25 -14.27 17.24
C GLY A 23 -3.68 -14.79 17.40
N ASP A 24 -4.04 -15.13 18.63
CA ASP A 24 -5.33 -15.79 18.91
C ASP A 24 -6.55 -14.90 18.71
N SER A 25 -6.38 -13.58 18.72
CA SER A 25 -7.49 -12.61 18.73
C SER A 25 -7.32 -11.48 17.72
N PRO A 26 -7.15 -11.77 16.42
CA PRO A 26 -6.77 -10.76 15.43
C PRO A 26 -7.80 -9.64 15.25
N TYR A 27 -9.07 -9.89 15.57
CA TYR A 27 -10.14 -8.89 15.44
C TYR A 27 -10.25 -7.94 16.63
N THR A 28 -9.88 -8.39 17.82
CA THR A 28 -10.09 -7.65 19.07
C THR A 28 -8.78 -7.15 19.66
N ASP A 29 -7.67 -7.79 19.33
CA ASP A 29 -6.34 -7.39 19.76
C ASP A 29 -5.34 -7.49 18.61
N PRO A 30 -5.11 -6.39 17.88
CA PRO A 30 -4.15 -6.38 16.78
C PRO A 30 -2.70 -6.51 17.26
N THR A 31 -2.42 -6.42 18.55
CA THR A 31 -1.10 -6.59 19.14
C THR A 31 -0.85 -8.00 19.67
N SER A 32 -1.82 -8.90 19.55
CA SER A 32 -1.78 -10.25 20.11
C SER A 32 -0.62 -11.13 19.62
N PHE A 33 0.05 -10.72 18.56
CA PHE A 33 1.26 -11.37 18.03
C PHE A 33 2.57 -10.60 18.31
N GLY A 34 2.56 -9.57 19.13
CA GLY A 34 3.73 -8.74 19.43
C GLY A 34 3.50 -7.27 19.13
N THR A 35 4.55 -6.48 19.16
CA THR A 35 4.46 -5.01 19.07
C THR A 35 4.37 -4.47 17.64
N ASP A 36 4.37 -5.32 16.61
CA ASP A 36 4.60 -4.93 15.22
C ASP A 36 3.36 -4.49 14.44
N ASN A 37 2.38 -3.91 15.11
CA ASN A 37 1.27 -3.20 14.47
C ASN A 37 0.45 -3.99 13.44
N ALA A 38 0.38 -5.32 13.57
CA ALA A 38 -0.41 -6.16 12.69
C ALA A 38 -0.08 -6.00 11.19
N ASN A 39 1.17 -5.72 10.84
CA ASN A 39 1.60 -5.57 9.44
C ASN A 39 1.24 -6.78 8.57
N MET A 40 1.29 -7.96 9.17
CA MET A 40 1.01 -9.25 8.53
C MET A 40 -0.48 -9.58 8.44
N TYR A 41 -1.37 -8.66 8.79
CA TYR A 41 -2.82 -8.87 8.75
C TYR A 41 -3.40 -8.39 7.42
N LEU A 42 -2.99 -9.01 6.32
CA LEU A 42 -3.60 -8.77 5.02
C LEU A 42 -4.94 -9.48 4.90
N PHE A 43 -5.06 -10.64 5.55
CA PHE A 43 -6.31 -11.39 5.64
C PHE A 43 -6.62 -11.73 7.09
N TYR A 44 -7.89 -11.74 7.44
CA TYR A 44 -8.42 -12.15 8.72
C TYR A 44 -9.14 -13.50 8.61
N PRO A 45 -9.20 -14.30 9.68
CA PRO A 45 -9.89 -15.59 9.67
C PRO A 45 -11.41 -15.42 9.69
N GLY A 46 -12.09 -15.70 8.59
CA GLY A 46 -13.54 -15.53 8.50
C GLY A 46 -14.34 -16.36 9.52
N ARG A 47 -13.76 -17.47 9.97
CA ARG A 47 -14.39 -18.32 11.01
C ARG A 47 -14.46 -17.65 12.39
N GLN A 48 -13.71 -16.59 12.64
CA GLN A 48 -13.68 -15.86 13.90
C GLN A 48 -14.47 -14.54 13.87
N LEU A 49 -15.28 -14.33 12.86
CA LEU A 49 -16.14 -13.14 12.77
C LEU A 49 -17.16 -13.06 13.91
N ASP A 50 -17.54 -14.19 14.50
CA ASP A 50 -18.40 -14.26 15.69
C ASP A 50 -17.81 -13.50 16.89
N ARG A 51 -16.50 -13.40 17.00
CA ARG A 51 -15.81 -12.63 18.05
C ARG A 51 -16.11 -11.12 18.00
N ILE A 52 -16.60 -10.64 16.89
CA ILE A 52 -17.02 -9.24 16.70
C ILE A 52 -18.50 -9.11 16.34
N GLY A 53 -19.30 -10.15 16.64
CA GLY A 53 -20.74 -10.14 16.47
C GLY A 53 -21.24 -10.31 15.03
N LEU A 54 -20.40 -10.83 14.13
CA LEU A 54 -20.75 -11.11 12.74
C LEU A 54 -20.86 -12.63 12.51
N GLU A 55 -21.65 -13.01 11.51
CA GLU A 55 -21.76 -14.41 11.11
C GLU A 55 -20.43 -14.93 10.55
N PRO A 56 -19.92 -16.08 11.07
CA PRO A 56 -18.72 -16.70 10.54
C PRO A 56 -18.87 -17.10 9.07
N ILE A 57 -17.81 -16.89 8.30
CA ILE A 57 -17.75 -17.32 6.91
C ILE A 57 -16.62 -18.33 6.69
N LYS A 58 -16.79 -19.18 5.70
CA LYS A 58 -15.75 -20.09 5.26
C LYS A 58 -14.78 -19.34 4.33
N GLY A 59 -13.56 -19.12 4.81
CA GLY A 59 -12.50 -18.48 4.03
C GLY A 59 -11.96 -17.20 4.69
N PRO A 60 -11.02 -16.53 4.03
CA PRO A 60 -10.40 -15.32 4.55
C PRO A 60 -11.25 -14.08 4.32
N VAL A 61 -11.10 -13.11 5.22
CA VAL A 61 -11.63 -11.76 5.08
C VAL A 61 -10.47 -10.82 4.74
N ALA A 62 -10.56 -10.16 3.60
CA ALA A 62 -9.53 -9.20 3.20
C ALA A 62 -9.55 -7.97 4.11
N SER A 63 -8.39 -7.62 4.65
CA SER A 63 -8.24 -6.39 5.43
C SER A 63 -8.26 -5.14 4.53
N PHE A 64 -8.38 -3.98 5.17
CA PHE A 64 -8.16 -2.69 4.48
C PHE A 64 -6.74 -2.61 3.88
N ARG A 65 -5.73 -3.13 4.57
CA ARG A 65 -4.36 -3.19 4.05
C ARG A 65 -4.28 -3.93 2.72
N MET A 66 -4.93 -5.09 2.61
CA MET A 66 -4.99 -5.84 1.35
C MET A 66 -5.65 -5.03 0.23
N LYS A 67 -6.70 -4.25 0.55
CA LYS A 67 -7.33 -3.34 -0.42
C LYS A 67 -6.35 -2.26 -0.88
N MET A 68 -5.53 -1.73 0.04
CA MET A 68 -4.52 -0.72 -0.29
C MET A 68 -3.34 -1.29 -1.08
N VAL A 69 -2.94 -2.54 -0.84
CA VAL A 69 -1.94 -3.23 -1.68
C VAL A 69 -2.46 -3.33 -3.11
N ARG A 70 -3.69 -3.80 -3.30
CA ARG A 70 -4.31 -3.85 -4.63
C ARG A 70 -4.37 -2.48 -5.30
N ARG A 71 -4.73 -1.43 -4.55
CA ARG A 71 -4.71 -0.06 -5.06
C ARG A 71 -3.33 0.36 -5.54
N GLY A 72 -2.29 0.05 -4.77
CA GLY A 72 -0.92 0.34 -5.13
C GLY A 72 -0.47 -0.36 -6.42
N ILE A 73 -0.87 -1.61 -6.62
CA ILE A 73 -0.60 -2.34 -7.88
C ILE A 73 -1.28 -1.61 -9.06
N GLN A 74 -2.50 -1.15 -8.90
CA GLN A 74 -3.19 -0.36 -9.93
C GLN A 74 -2.44 0.95 -10.23
N ASP A 75 -1.91 1.63 -9.21
CA ASP A 75 -1.11 2.84 -9.41
C ASP A 75 0.16 2.54 -10.22
N TYR A 76 0.82 1.41 -9.95
CA TYR A 76 1.99 0.99 -10.72
C TYR A 76 1.66 0.76 -12.21
N GLU A 77 0.51 0.15 -12.51
CA GLU A 77 0.03 -0.01 -13.88
C GLU A 77 -0.24 1.34 -14.57
N TYR A 78 -0.73 2.34 -13.82
CA TYR A 78 -0.85 3.71 -14.35
C TYR A 78 0.51 4.32 -14.69
N PHE A 79 1.55 4.11 -13.88
CA PHE A 79 2.91 4.56 -14.21
C PHE A 79 3.44 3.90 -15.48
N LEU A 80 3.23 2.59 -15.63
CA LEU A 80 3.62 1.86 -16.83
C LEU A 80 2.89 2.37 -18.08
N LEU A 81 1.59 2.62 -17.95
CA LEU A 81 0.78 3.17 -19.04
C LEU A 81 1.24 4.58 -19.42
N ALA A 82 1.47 5.45 -18.44
CA ALA A 82 1.99 6.79 -18.67
C ALA A 82 3.32 6.75 -19.44
N ARG A 83 4.24 5.90 -19.02
CA ARG A 83 5.54 5.75 -19.69
C ARG A 83 5.40 5.24 -21.14
N LYS A 84 4.46 4.33 -21.40
CA LYS A 84 4.14 3.87 -22.77
C LYS A 84 3.55 4.96 -23.67
N LEU A 85 2.97 5.99 -23.06
CA LEU A 85 2.39 7.14 -23.75
C LEU A 85 3.36 8.34 -23.81
N ASP A 86 4.64 8.14 -23.54
CA ASP A 86 5.67 9.17 -23.48
C ASP A 86 5.37 10.30 -22.48
N LEU A 87 4.67 9.98 -21.39
CA LEU A 87 4.47 10.84 -20.23
C LEU A 87 5.54 10.57 -19.17
N ASP A 88 5.79 11.56 -18.32
CA ASP A 88 6.76 11.46 -17.23
C ASP A 88 6.04 11.29 -15.87
N PRO A 89 5.84 10.05 -15.40
CA PRO A 89 5.25 9.79 -14.10
C PRO A 89 6.21 10.07 -12.95
N ASP A 90 7.53 10.14 -13.20
CA ASP A 90 8.56 10.23 -12.16
C ASP A 90 8.41 11.53 -11.37
N ARG A 91 8.07 12.66 -12.02
CA ARG A 91 7.79 13.93 -11.34
C ARG A 91 6.62 13.84 -10.36
N ILE A 92 5.59 13.08 -10.72
CA ILE A 92 4.42 12.88 -9.86
C ILE A 92 4.82 12.01 -8.67
N VAL A 93 5.56 10.94 -8.92
CA VAL A 93 6.07 10.06 -7.86
C VAL A 93 6.97 10.83 -6.91
N ASP A 94 7.90 11.64 -7.42
CA ASP A 94 8.85 12.43 -6.62
C ASP A 94 8.16 13.49 -5.77
N SER A 95 7.02 14.01 -6.20
CA SER A 95 6.22 14.95 -5.39
C SER A 95 5.61 14.31 -4.14
N ILE A 96 5.46 12.99 -4.14
CA ILE A 96 4.83 12.23 -3.06
C ILE A 96 5.85 11.43 -2.25
N VAL A 97 6.80 10.79 -2.93
CA VAL A 97 7.87 10.00 -2.31
C VAL A 97 9.20 10.71 -2.49
N GLN A 98 9.67 11.36 -1.43
CA GLN A 98 10.91 12.14 -1.47
C GLN A 98 12.14 11.25 -1.28
N SER A 99 12.15 10.42 -0.24
CA SER A 99 13.23 9.46 0.01
C SER A 99 12.65 8.22 0.71
N GLY A 100 12.46 7.13 0.03
CA GLY A 100 11.92 5.90 0.63
C GLY A 100 12.90 5.17 1.56
N LEU A 101 14.18 5.51 1.48
CA LEU A 101 15.24 4.96 2.32
C LEU A 101 15.68 6.07 3.25
N GLY A 102 15.18 6.05 4.48
CA GLY A 102 15.51 7.06 5.47
C GLY A 102 17.03 7.22 5.67
N ASN A 103 17.47 8.46 5.84
CA ASN A 103 18.85 8.82 6.15
C ASN A 103 19.30 8.39 7.57
N SER A 104 18.40 7.88 8.38
CA SER A 104 18.73 7.35 9.69
C SER A 104 19.26 5.93 9.53
N GLY A 105 20.54 5.71 9.69
CA GLY A 105 21.20 4.39 9.71
C GLY A 105 20.70 3.45 10.83
N SER A 106 19.48 3.59 11.23
CA SER A 106 18.68 2.83 12.17
C SER A 106 17.38 2.47 11.46
N TYR A 107 16.75 1.37 11.82
CA TYR A 107 15.44 0.89 11.32
C TYR A 107 14.27 1.89 11.47
N GLY A 108 14.57 3.17 11.67
CA GLY A 108 13.62 4.27 11.77
C GLY A 108 13.15 4.72 10.39
N ILE A 109 11.85 4.71 10.18
CA ILE A 109 11.20 5.33 9.03
C ILE A 109 11.43 6.84 9.14
N ASP A 110 12.11 7.43 8.15
CA ASP A 110 12.17 8.87 8.02
C ASP A 110 10.74 9.42 7.90
N PRO A 111 10.28 10.26 8.83
CA PRO A 111 8.92 10.79 8.78
C PRO A 111 8.63 11.61 7.52
N ASP A 112 9.68 12.12 6.87
CA ASP A 112 9.61 12.96 5.68
C ASP A 112 9.88 12.18 4.39
N ALA A 113 10.03 10.85 4.47
CA ALA A 113 10.30 10.00 3.31
C ALA A 113 9.19 10.05 2.26
N TRP A 114 7.96 10.31 2.66
CA TRP A 114 6.80 10.46 1.78
C TRP A 114 5.73 11.35 2.40
N SER A 115 4.85 11.88 1.56
CA SER A 115 3.74 12.72 2.01
C SER A 115 2.86 12.01 3.05
N ARG A 116 2.59 12.69 4.15
CA ARG A 116 1.64 12.25 5.20
C ARG A 116 0.21 12.73 4.94
N ASP A 117 0.02 13.62 3.96
CA ASP A 117 -1.30 14.08 3.54
C ASP A 117 -1.96 13.05 2.60
N PRO A 118 -3.04 12.37 3.02
CA PRO A 118 -3.75 11.43 2.16
C PRO A 118 -4.27 12.05 0.87
N GLU A 119 -4.71 13.32 0.94
CA GLU A 119 -5.25 14.03 -0.22
C GLU A 119 -4.17 14.30 -1.28
N ALA A 120 -2.90 14.46 -0.87
CA ALA A 120 -1.81 14.59 -1.82
C ALA A 120 -1.66 13.34 -2.70
N TRP A 121 -1.83 12.15 -2.12
CA TRP A 121 -1.80 10.88 -2.86
C TRP A 121 -2.95 10.76 -3.87
N TYR A 122 -4.15 11.16 -3.48
CA TYR A 122 -5.31 11.15 -4.38
C TYR A 122 -5.12 12.14 -5.52
N ARG A 123 -4.75 13.40 -5.21
CA ARG A 123 -4.48 14.41 -6.23
C ARG A 123 -3.39 13.99 -7.22
N ALA A 124 -2.30 13.40 -6.75
CA ALA A 124 -1.22 12.92 -7.60
C ALA A 124 -1.70 11.82 -8.56
N ARG A 125 -2.50 10.88 -8.04
CA ARG A 125 -3.10 9.83 -8.85
C ARG A 125 -4.09 10.37 -9.88
N ASP A 126 -4.95 11.28 -9.49
CA ASP A 126 -5.94 11.90 -10.38
C ASP A 126 -5.25 12.70 -11.48
N THR A 127 -4.20 13.48 -11.13
CA THR A 127 -3.36 14.20 -12.10
C THR A 127 -2.77 13.25 -13.14
N LEU A 128 -2.23 12.11 -12.70
CA LEU A 128 -1.69 11.10 -13.62
C LEU A 128 -2.78 10.53 -14.54
N GLY A 129 -3.95 10.21 -13.98
CA GLY A 129 -5.11 9.74 -14.74
C GLY A 129 -5.55 10.72 -15.80
N GLU A 130 -5.65 12.02 -15.47
CA GLU A 130 -6.01 13.09 -16.39
C GLU A 130 -5.00 13.27 -17.53
N LEU A 131 -3.69 13.14 -17.22
CA LEU A 131 -2.64 13.21 -18.24
C LEU A 131 -2.74 12.04 -19.23
N ILE A 132 -2.98 10.83 -18.71
CA ILE A 132 -3.18 9.63 -19.53
C ILE A 132 -4.42 9.80 -20.42
N ASP A 133 -5.54 10.24 -19.85
CA ASP A 133 -6.79 10.42 -20.57
C ASP A 133 -6.65 11.44 -21.71
N LYS A 134 -6.02 12.58 -21.44
CA LYS A 134 -5.70 13.60 -22.46
C LYS A 134 -4.78 13.09 -23.58
N ARG A 135 -3.96 12.09 -23.30
CA ARG A 135 -3.02 11.54 -24.29
C ARG A 135 -3.69 10.49 -25.18
N LEU A 136 -4.74 9.84 -24.67
CA LEU A 136 -5.49 8.81 -25.38
C LEU A 136 -6.62 9.39 -26.27
N ASN A 137 -7.12 10.58 -25.96
CA ASN A 137 -8.17 11.30 -26.68
C ASN A 137 -7.60 12.43 -27.53
#